data_99f398a4504abe355fe513fbfabea0e1
#
_entry.id   99f398a4504abe355fe513fbfabea0e1
#
_cell.length_a   1.000
_cell.length_b   1.000
_cell.length_c   1.000
_cell.angle_alpha   90.00
_cell.angle_beta   90.00
_cell.angle_gamma   90.00
#
_symmetry.space_group_name_H-M   'P 1'
#
loop_
_entity.id
_entity.type
_entity.pdbx_description
1 polymer ?
#
loop_
_entity_poly.entity_id
_entity_poly.type
_entity_poly.pdbx_seq_one_letter_code
_entity_poly.pdbx_strand_id
1 'polypeptide(L)' 'MTAKPSVSELGIDLAAQVWQRSGRGDGAIEVAFTNASWVLMRVTGDPEQRVLVFDRHEWECFLDGARNGEFDDAADP' A
#
# COMPACT_ATOMS: atom_id res chain seq x y z
N MET A 1 1.39 22.83 1.66
CA MET A 1 1.08 21.45 1.28
C MET A 1 0.51 20.71 2.46
N THR A 2 -0.62 20.08 2.28
CA THR A 2 -1.27 19.35 3.36
C THR A 2 -0.63 17.98 3.49
N ALA A 3 -0.26 17.61 4.71
CA ALA A 3 0.26 16.28 4.96
C ALA A 3 -0.84 15.24 4.76
N LYS A 4 -0.47 14.07 4.24
CA LYS A 4 -1.39 12.97 4.09
C LYS A 4 -1.77 12.45 5.48
N PRO A 5 -3.05 12.12 5.70
CA PRO A 5 -3.44 11.59 7.01
C PRO A 5 -2.81 10.21 7.25
N SER A 6 -2.56 9.91 8.51
CA SER A 6 -2.07 8.60 8.92
C SER A 6 -3.25 7.65 9.15
N VAL A 7 -2.94 6.37 9.30
CA VAL A 7 -3.95 5.36 9.64
C VAL A 7 -4.70 5.74 10.92
N SER A 8 -3.96 6.20 11.94
CA SER A 8 -4.57 6.61 13.20
C SER A 8 -5.52 7.79 13.03
N GLU A 9 -5.13 8.78 12.24
CA GLU A 9 -5.95 9.95 11.98
C GLU A 9 -7.23 9.61 11.23
N LEU A 10 -7.16 8.60 10.36
CA LEU A 10 -8.33 8.16 9.60
C LEU A 10 -9.23 7.22 10.40
N GLY A 11 -8.79 6.76 11.57
CA GLY A 11 -9.57 5.84 12.38
C GLY A 11 -9.70 4.45 11.75
N ILE A 12 -8.76 4.05 10.93
CA ILE A 12 -8.80 2.77 10.24
C ILE A 12 -8.35 1.66 11.17
N ASP A 13 -9.18 0.62 11.28
CA ASP A 13 -8.84 -0.60 12.01
C ASP A 13 -8.13 -1.57 11.05
N LEU A 14 -6.82 -1.71 11.20
CA LEU A 14 -6.03 -2.57 10.31
C LEU A 14 -6.44 -4.03 10.39
N ALA A 15 -6.87 -4.49 11.56
CA ALA A 15 -7.28 -5.88 11.75
C ALA A 15 -8.59 -6.20 11.05
N ALA A 16 -9.41 -5.19 10.78
CA ALA A 16 -10.70 -5.36 10.13
C ALA A 16 -10.60 -5.33 8.61
N GLN A 17 -9.44 -5.01 8.06
CA GLN A 17 -9.26 -4.88 6.61
C GLN A 17 -9.05 -6.24 5.96
N VAL A 18 -9.47 -6.36 4.70
CA VAL A 18 -9.19 -7.53 3.87
C VAL A 18 -7.91 -7.24 3.09
N TRP A 19 -6.85 -7.97 3.41
CA TRP A 19 -5.55 -7.76 2.79
C TRP A 19 -5.32 -8.73 1.65
N GLN A 20 -4.93 -8.19 0.50
CA GLN A 20 -4.54 -8.99 -0.66
C GLN A 20 -3.02 -9.03 -0.70
N ARG A 21 -2.47 -10.22 -0.80
CA ARG A 21 -1.02 -10.40 -0.76
C ARG A 21 -0.47 -10.68 -2.15
N SER A 22 0.67 -10.07 -2.45
CA SER A 22 1.46 -10.41 -3.61
C SER A 22 2.82 -10.91 -3.12
N GLY A 23 3.12 -12.15 -3.41
CA GLY A 23 4.33 -12.81 -2.92
C GLY A 23 4.04 -13.76 -1.77
N ARG A 24 5.09 -14.32 -1.18
CA ARG A 24 4.98 -15.31 -0.11
C ARG A 24 5.89 -14.98 1.06
N GLY A 25 5.43 -15.33 2.25
CA GLY A 25 6.23 -15.18 3.46
C GLY A 25 6.52 -13.73 3.81
N ASP A 26 7.53 -13.54 4.65
CA ASP A 26 7.97 -12.21 5.05
C ASP A 26 8.53 -11.48 3.83
N GLY A 27 8.30 -10.19 3.78
CA GLY A 27 8.71 -9.38 2.64
C GLY A 27 7.70 -9.31 1.51
N ALA A 28 6.61 -10.05 1.59
CA ALA A 28 5.52 -9.94 0.62
C ALA A 28 4.80 -8.61 0.79
N ILE A 29 4.19 -8.14 -0.28
CA ILE A 29 3.41 -6.90 -0.25
C ILE A 29 1.95 -7.26 0.01
N GLU A 30 1.33 -6.53 0.94
CA GLU A 30 -0.11 -6.65 1.21
C GLU A 30 -0.78 -5.32 0.97
N VAL A 31 -1.95 -5.36 0.32
CA VAL A 31 -2.72 -4.16 -0.03
C VAL A 31 -4.16 -4.35 0.43
N ALA A 32 -4.73 -3.31 1.02
CA ALA A 32 -6.13 -3.30 1.42
C ALA A 32 -6.83 -2.06 0.90
N PHE A 33 -8.07 -2.21 0.49
CA PHE A 33 -8.90 -1.10 0.03
C PHE A 33 -9.93 -0.80 1.11
N THR A 34 -9.92 0.42 1.63
CA THR A 34 -10.86 0.81 2.68
C THR A 34 -12.19 1.25 2.07
N ASN A 35 -13.23 1.28 2.90
CA ASN A 35 -14.54 1.77 2.48
C ASN A 35 -14.53 3.25 2.12
N ALA A 36 -13.54 3.99 2.60
CA ALA A 36 -13.42 5.42 2.34
C ALA A 36 -12.51 5.73 1.14
N SER A 37 -12.24 4.75 0.31
CA SER A 37 -11.44 4.88 -0.93
C SER A 37 -9.95 5.12 -0.69
N TRP A 38 -9.46 4.84 0.50
CA TRP A 38 -8.03 4.83 0.76
C TRP A 38 -7.45 3.47 0.39
N VAL A 39 -6.19 3.47 -0.04
CA VAL A 39 -5.46 2.23 -0.31
C VAL A 39 -4.32 2.14 0.69
N LEU A 40 -4.24 1.02 1.39
CA LEU A 40 -3.21 0.77 2.37
C LEU A 40 -2.22 -0.25 1.81
N MET A 41 -0.93 -0.02 2.06
CA MET A 41 0.11 -0.97 1.63
C MET A 41 1.06 -1.22 2.79
N ARG A 42 1.42 -2.47 3.00
CA ARG A 42 2.40 -2.85 4.02
C ARG A 42 3.21 -4.04 3.55
N VAL A 43 4.32 -4.28 4.24
CA VAL A 43 5.19 -5.43 3.98
C VAL A 43 4.98 -6.45 5.08
N THR A 44 4.75 -7.69 4.68
CA THR A 44 4.56 -8.80 5.63
C THR A 44 5.84 -9.00 6.44
N GLY A 45 5.69 -9.02 7.76
CA GLY A 45 6.84 -9.24 8.65
C GLY A 45 7.67 -8.00 8.93
N ASP A 46 7.23 -6.81 8.51
CA ASP A 46 7.94 -5.58 8.85
C ASP A 46 7.92 -5.39 10.37
N PRO A 47 9.10 -5.40 11.04
CA PRO A 47 9.15 -5.27 12.50
C PRO A 47 8.62 -3.93 13.00
N GLU A 48 8.62 -2.90 12.16
CA GLU A 48 8.08 -1.59 12.52
C GLU A 48 6.59 -1.47 12.17
N GLN A 49 6.03 -2.45 11.49
CA GLN A 49 4.62 -2.50 11.12
C GLN A 49 4.16 -1.23 10.40
N ARG A 50 4.99 -0.73 9.49
CA ARG A 50 4.69 0.49 8.74
C ARG A 50 3.58 0.24 7.74
N VAL A 51 2.69 1.24 7.60
CA VAL A 51 1.61 1.19 6.64
C VAL A 51 1.64 2.47 5.83
N LEU A 52 1.69 2.33 4.50
CA LEU A 52 1.58 3.47 3.59
C LEU A 52 0.11 3.68 3.24
N VAL A 53 -0.27 4.93 3.13
CA VAL A 53 -1.65 5.33 2.79
C VAL A 53 -1.61 6.08 1.47
N PHE A 54 -2.42 5.63 0.52
CA PHE A 54 -2.53 6.27 -0.78
C PHE A 54 -3.97 6.69 -1.01
N ASP A 55 -4.18 7.84 -1.65
CA ASP A 55 -5.49 8.15 -2.18
C ASP A 55 -5.68 7.42 -3.52
N ARG A 56 -6.89 7.53 -4.08
CA ARG A 56 -7.20 6.80 -5.32
C ARG A 56 -6.32 7.26 -6.49
N HIS A 57 -6.08 8.56 -6.60
CA HIS A 57 -5.27 9.09 -7.70
C HIS A 57 -3.82 8.58 -7.61
N GLU A 58 -3.24 8.61 -6.43
CA GLU A 58 -1.88 8.11 -6.21
C GLU A 58 -1.78 6.63 -6.56
N TRP A 59 -2.79 5.87 -6.17
CA TRP A 59 -2.82 4.44 -6.46
C TRP A 59 -2.92 4.17 -7.96
N GLU A 60 -3.75 4.93 -8.66
CA GLU A 60 -3.86 4.83 -10.12
C GLU A 60 -2.55 5.16 -10.81
N CYS A 61 -1.85 6.19 -10.37
CA CYS A 61 -0.54 6.56 -10.90
C CYS A 61 0.47 5.44 -10.69
N PHE A 62 0.46 4.82 -9.51
CA PHE A 62 1.35 3.70 -9.22
C PHE A 62 1.08 2.53 -10.17
N LEU A 63 -0.18 2.15 -10.32
CA LEU A 63 -0.53 1.03 -11.21
C LEU A 63 -0.16 1.31 -12.67
N ASP A 64 -0.40 2.52 -13.13
CA ASP A 64 -0.06 2.91 -14.49
C ASP A 64 1.46 2.83 -14.72
N GLY A 65 2.22 3.34 -13.76
CA GLY A 65 3.68 3.27 -13.85
C GLY A 65 4.18 1.84 -13.88
N ALA A 66 3.60 0.98 -13.03
CA ALA A 66 3.98 -0.42 -12.98
C ALA A 66 3.64 -1.14 -14.29
N ARG A 67 2.45 -0.89 -14.84
CA ARG A 67 2.02 -1.50 -16.11
C ARG A 67 2.86 -1.06 -17.28
N ASN A 68 3.34 0.17 -17.25
CA ASN A 68 4.16 0.74 -18.32
C ASN A 68 5.64 0.40 -18.17
N GLY A 69 6.01 -0.36 -17.16
CA GLY A 69 7.38 -0.77 -16.94
C GLY A 69 8.27 0.33 -16.37
N GLU A 70 7.70 1.42 -15.87
CA GLU A 70 8.48 2.56 -15.37
C GLU A 70 9.27 2.23 -14.12
N PHE A 71 8.82 1.22 -13.37
CA PHE A 71 9.48 0.81 -12.12
C PHE A 71 10.27 -0.48 -12.24
N ASP A 72 10.40 -1.01 -13.44
CA ASP A 72 11.05 -2.32 -13.65
C ASP A 72 12.53 -2.27 -13.31
N ASP A 73 13.19 -1.14 -13.51
CA ASP A 73 14.62 -0.99 -13.22
C ASP A 73 14.94 -1.29 -11.76
N ALA A 74 14.03 -1.02 -10.86
CA ALA A 74 14.22 -1.27 -9.44
C ALA A 74 14.10 -2.76 -9.09
N ALA A 75 13.40 -3.53 -9.91
CA ALA A 75 13.16 -4.95 -9.68
C ALA A 75 14.06 -5.85 -10.51
N ASP A 76 14.55 -5.37 -11.63
CA ASP A 76 15.35 -6.15 -12.57
C ASP A 76 16.81 -6.17 -12.12
N PRO A 77 17.37 -7.35 -11.80
CA PRO A 77 18.78 -7.45 -11.42
C PRO A 77 19.74 -7.14 -12.55
#